data_8519903c6efe0895618a82617c40cd14
#
_entry.id   8519903c6efe0895618a82617c40cd14
#
_cell.length_a   1.000
_cell.length_b   1.000
_cell.length_c   1.000
_cell.angle_alpha   90.00
_cell.angle_beta   90.00
_cell.angle_gamma   90.00
#
_symmetry.space_group_name_H-M   'P 1'
#
loop_
_entity.id
_entity.type
_entity.pdbx_description
1 polymer ?
#
loop_
_entity_poly.entity_id
_entity_poly.type
_entity_poly.pdbx_seq_one_letter_code
_entity_poly.pdbx_strand_id
1 'polypeptide(L)'
;MIAGSSGGHILPAIAYINNLSFVKDPNSILFITNEIGKNYLEKIESNKINKIILKSKNKFFFILNLLLKVSFIFLFNRRIILIGFGGFITTPVLIISKLFNIFLLSFNKIYIHEQNAIYGLANKINYFI
;
A
#
# COMPACT_ATOMS: atom_id res chain seq x y z
N MET A 1 2.06 1.85 -3.42
CA MET A 1 1.99 2.35 -2.03
C MET A 1 0.67 1.93 -1.41
N ILE A 2 0.65 1.67 -0.12
CA ILE A 2 -0.55 1.22 0.58
C ILE A 2 -0.69 1.92 1.93
N ALA A 3 -1.88 2.44 2.23
CA ALA A 3 -2.19 3.11 3.48
C ALA A 3 -3.59 2.73 3.98
N GLY A 4 -3.70 2.50 5.30
CA GLY A 4 -4.96 2.23 5.98
C GLY A 4 -5.90 3.44 6.00
N SER A 5 -7.05 3.24 6.60
CA SER A 5 -8.19 4.17 6.56
C SER A 5 -8.08 5.42 7.42
N SER A 6 -7.14 5.47 8.36
CA SER A 6 -7.02 6.63 9.24
C SER A 6 -6.19 7.75 8.60
N GLY A 7 -6.52 9.00 8.91
CA GLY A 7 -5.75 10.15 8.48
C GLY A 7 -4.27 10.05 8.86
N GLY A 8 -3.97 9.45 10.02
CA GLY A 8 -2.60 9.21 10.47
C GLY A 8 -1.77 8.34 9.52
N HIS A 9 -2.37 7.45 8.74
CA HIS A 9 -1.68 6.63 7.76
C HIS A 9 -1.70 7.23 6.36
N ILE A 10 -2.80 7.87 5.98
CA ILE A 10 -3.02 8.36 4.62
C ILE A 10 -2.34 9.70 4.37
N LEU A 11 -2.41 10.63 5.32
CA LEU A 11 -1.82 11.97 5.13
C LEU A 11 -0.30 11.93 4.93
N PRO A 12 0.49 11.13 5.68
CA PRO A 12 1.91 10.94 5.40
C PRO A 12 2.17 10.34 4.02
N ALA A 13 1.34 9.38 3.58
CA ALA A 13 1.45 8.79 2.24
C ALA A 13 1.20 9.82 1.14
N ILE A 14 0.20 10.69 1.32
CA ILE A 14 -0.11 11.79 0.39
C ILE A 14 1.04 12.81 0.36
N ALA A 15 1.53 13.22 1.53
CA ALA A 15 2.66 14.13 1.62
C ALA A 15 3.90 13.55 0.92
N TYR A 16 4.15 12.25 1.10
CA TYR A 16 5.22 11.56 0.40
C TYR A 16 5.04 11.62 -1.12
N ILE A 17 3.86 11.29 -1.63
CA ILE A 17 3.55 11.31 -3.08
C ILE A 17 3.73 12.72 -3.65
N ASN A 18 3.20 13.74 -3.00
CA ASN A 18 3.25 15.11 -3.48
C ASN A 18 4.69 15.66 -3.55
N ASN A 19 5.60 15.10 -2.74
CA ASN A 19 7.02 15.45 -2.74
C ASN A 19 7.90 14.56 -3.64
N LEU A 20 7.33 13.58 -4.35
CA LEU A 20 8.08 12.75 -5.30
C LEU A 20 8.36 13.53 -6.60
N SER A 21 9.38 14.40 -6.58
CA SER A 21 9.79 15.18 -7.74
C SER A 21 10.53 14.35 -8.81
N PHE A 22 11.06 13.19 -8.45
CA PHE A 22 11.90 12.35 -9.29
C PHE A 22 11.13 11.28 -10.10
N VAL A 23 9.84 11.13 -9.86
CA VAL A 23 9.02 10.16 -10.62
C VAL A 23 8.68 10.76 -11.97
N LYS A 24 9.35 10.27 -13.01
CA LYS A 24 9.17 10.74 -14.39
C LYS A 24 7.81 10.33 -14.97
N ASP A 25 7.32 9.14 -14.61
CA ASP A 25 6.02 8.63 -15.04
C ASP A 25 5.07 8.49 -13.84
N PRO A 26 4.09 9.38 -13.72
CA PRO A 26 3.08 9.30 -12.65
C PRO A 26 2.29 7.99 -12.66
N ASN A 27 2.10 7.38 -13.83
CA ASN A 27 1.39 6.10 -13.96
C ASN A 27 2.15 4.92 -13.33
N SER A 28 3.44 5.11 -13.02
CA SER A 28 4.24 4.11 -12.29
C SER A 28 3.88 4.00 -10.82
N ILE A 29 3.10 4.92 -10.27
CA ILE A 29 2.68 4.91 -8.87
C ILE A 29 1.26 4.35 -8.76
N LEU A 30 1.12 3.28 -7.97
CA LEU A 30 -0.17 2.73 -7.60
C LEU A 30 -0.43 2.96 -6.11
N PHE A 31 -1.56 3.59 -5.77
CA PHE A 31 -1.99 3.82 -4.40
C PHE A 31 -3.20 2.95 -4.05
N ILE A 32 -3.05 2.12 -3.02
CA ILE A 32 -4.08 1.20 -2.55
C ILE A 32 -4.61 1.68 -1.21
N THR A 33 -5.93 1.88 -1.12
CA THR A 33 -6.62 2.23 0.12
C THR A 33 -8.06 1.71 0.12
N ASN A 34 -8.81 1.96 1.18
CA ASN A 34 -10.22 1.63 1.30
C ASN A 34 -11.12 2.86 1.07
N GLU A 35 -12.44 2.68 1.18
CA GLU A 35 -13.42 3.77 0.96
C GLU A 35 -13.24 4.95 1.92
N ILE A 36 -12.89 4.71 3.17
CA ILE A 36 -12.65 5.80 4.14
C ILE A 36 -11.44 6.62 3.68
N GLY A 37 -10.40 5.95 3.18
CA GLY A 37 -9.22 6.60 2.64
C GLY A 37 -9.48 7.40 1.36
N LYS A 38 -10.51 7.04 0.60
CA LYS A 38 -10.90 7.75 -0.61
C LYS A 38 -11.08 9.26 -0.37
N ASN A 39 -11.68 9.66 0.74
CA ASN A 39 -11.97 11.05 1.08
C ASN A 39 -10.70 11.93 1.20
N TYR A 40 -9.55 11.30 1.42
CA TYR A 40 -8.27 12.00 1.49
C TYR A 40 -7.57 12.10 0.12
N LEU A 41 -7.98 11.28 -0.86
CA LEU A 41 -7.29 11.19 -2.16
C LEU A 41 -7.47 12.43 -3.03
N GLU A 42 -8.46 13.27 -2.73
CA GLU A 42 -8.66 14.57 -3.40
C GLU A 42 -7.49 15.54 -3.14
N LYS A 43 -6.75 15.32 -2.05
CA LYS A 43 -5.54 16.09 -1.71
C LYS A 43 -4.31 15.70 -2.53
N ILE A 44 -4.41 14.64 -3.32
CA ILE A 44 -3.36 14.26 -4.27
C ILE A 44 -3.69 14.89 -5.61
N GLU A 45 -2.73 15.56 -6.20
CA GLU A 45 -2.84 16.02 -7.58
C GLU A 45 -3.21 14.83 -8.48
N SER A 46 -4.40 14.88 -9.06
CA SER A 46 -5.12 13.74 -9.64
C SER A 46 -4.36 13.01 -10.75
N ASN A 47 -3.45 13.69 -11.42
CA ASN A 47 -2.72 13.18 -12.58
C ASN A 47 -1.42 12.42 -12.20
N LYS A 48 -1.09 12.29 -10.91
CA LYS A 48 0.18 11.73 -10.47
C LYS A 48 0.13 10.24 -10.10
N ILE A 49 -1.05 9.63 -9.99
CA ILE A 49 -1.13 8.24 -9.49
C ILE A 49 -2.33 7.46 -10.01
N ASN A 50 -2.15 6.17 -10.16
CA ASN A 50 -3.23 5.20 -10.28
C ASN A 50 -3.78 4.84 -8.90
N LYS A 51 -5.10 4.73 -8.76
CA LYS A 51 -5.78 4.53 -7.47
C LYS A 51 -6.58 3.23 -7.49
N ILE A 52 -6.36 2.37 -6.50
CA ILE A 52 -7.23 1.22 -6.21
C ILE A 52 -7.94 1.47 -4.88
N ILE A 53 -9.25 1.66 -4.96
CA ILE A 53 -10.11 1.82 -3.80
C ILE A 53 -10.84 0.50 -3.56
N LEU A 54 -10.62 -0.09 -2.39
CA LEU A 54 -11.23 -1.35 -2.02
C LEU A 54 -12.54 -1.08 -1.29
N LYS A 55 -13.61 -1.72 -1.77
CA LYS A 55 -14.95 -1.64 -1.21
C LYS A 55 -15.37 -3.00 -0.75
N SER A 56 -15.80 -3.13 0.49
CA SER A 56 -16.55 -4.26 0.99
C SER A 56 -17.08 -3.97 2.39
N LYS A 57 -18.32 -4.37 2.65
CA LYS A 57 -18.92 -4.31 3.99
C LYS A 57 -18.39 -5.43 4.90
N ASN A 58 -18.03 -6.57 4.33
CA ASN A 58 -17.51 -7.72 5.06
C ASN A 58 -15.98 -7.72 5.03
N LYS A 59 -15.35 -7.78 6.21
CA LYS A 59 -13.89 -7.76 6.36
C LYS A 59 -13.20 -8.94 5.64
N PHE A 60 -13.82 -10.12 5.68
CA PHE A 60 -13.25 -11.30 5.00
C PHE A 60 -13.19 -11.10 3.49
N PHE A 61 -14.31 -10.74 2.87
CA PHE A 61 -14.35 -10.45 1.43
C PHE A 61 -13.46 -9.26 1.04
N PHE A 62 -13.33 -8.29 1.94
CA PHE A 62 -12.40 -7.18 1.74
C PHE A 62 -10.96 -7.68 1.61
N ILE A 63 -10.49 -8.49 2.56
CA ILE A 63 -9.14 -9.05 2.56
C ILE A 63 -8.94 -9.95 1.33
N LEU A 64 -9.89 -10.83 1.03
CA LEU A 64 -9.81 -11.71 -0.14
C LEU A 64 -9.66 -10.92 -1.44
N ASN A 65 -10.48 -9.90 -1.65
CA ASN A 65 -10.40 -9.03 -2.84
C ASN A 65 -9.06 -8.26 -2.90
N LEU A 66 -8.57 -7.77 -1.75
CA LEU A 66 -7.26 -7.14 -1.65
C LEU A 66 -6.16 -8.12 -2.10
N LEU A 67 -6.15 -9.32 -1.54
CA LEU A 67 -5.14 -10.34 -1.84
C LEU A 67 -5.15 -10.73 -3.32
N LEU A 68 -6.32 -10.96 -3.90
CA LEU A 68 -6.46 -11.29 -5.33
C LEU A 68 -5.92 -10.19 -6.23
N LYS A 69 -6.31 -8.94 -6.00
CA LYS A 69 -5.84 -7.80 -6.80
C LYS A 69 -4.34 -7.59 -6.69
N VAL A 70 -3.81 -7.69 -5.48
CA VAL A 70 -2.37 -7.50 -5.24
C VAL A 70 -1.56 -8.66 -5.83
N SER A 71 -2.03 -9.90 -5.69
CA SER A 71 -1.39 -11.07 -6.31
C SER A 71 -1.33 -10.92 -7.83
N PHE A 72 -2.42 -10.46 -8.45
CA PHE A 72 -2.44 -10.20 -9.89
C PHE A 72 -1.39 -9.14 -10.29
N ILE A 73 -1.27 -8.06 -9.53
CA ILE A 73 -0.25 -7.04 -9.79
C ILE A 73 1.16 -7.63 -9.69
N PHE A 74 1.43 -8.47 -8.67
CA PHE A 74 2.75 -9.06 -8.47
C PHE A 74 3.10 -10.14 -9.49
N LEU A 75 2.13 -10.84 -10.06
CA LEU A 75 2.34 -11.79 -11.15
C LEU A 75 2.91 -11.11 -12.40
N PHE A 76 2.41 -9.93 -12.72
CA PHE A 76 2.82 -9.22 -13.94
C PHE A 76 3.99 -8.24 -13.72
N ASN A 77 4.32 -7.94 -12.46
CA ASN A 77 5.39 -6.98 -12.12
C ASN A 77 6.36 -7.61 -11.12
N ARG A 78 7.49 -8.08 -11.60
CA ARG A 78 8.49 -8.76 -10.78
C ARG A 78 9.44 -7.84 -9.99
N ARG A 79 9.36 -6.53 -10.18
CA ARG A 79 10.20 -5.54 -9.51
C ARG A 79 9.34 -4.37 -9.06
N ILE A 80 8.86 -4.44 -7.83
CA ILE A 80 8.01 -3.41 -7.25
C ILE A 80 8.70 -2.84 -6.02
N ILE A 81 8.59 -1.52 -5.85
CA ILE A 81 8.88 -0.87 -4.58
C ILE A 81 7.56 -0.72 -3.84
N LEU A 82 7.39 -1.49 -2.77
CA LEU A 82 6.21 -1.46 -1.92
C LEU A 82 6.49 -0.61 -0.69
N ILE A 83 5.67 0.42 -0.47
CA ILE A 83 5.77 1.28 0.71
C ILE A 83 4.46 1.19 1.49
N GLY A 84 4.53 0.66 2.71
CA GLY A 84 3.41 0.54 3.64
C GLY A 84 3.40 1.67 4.65
N PHE A 85 2.30 2.41 4.73
CA PHE A 85 2.09 3.50 5.69
C PHE A 85 1.26 3.08 6.91
N GLY A 86 1.13 1.78 7.12
CA GLY A 86 0.38 1.23 8.25
C GLY A 86 -1.10 1.03 8.00
N GLY A 87 -1.79 0.60 9.08
CA GLY A 87 -3.17 0.17 9.01
C GLY A 87 -3.32 -1.31 8.63
N PHE A 88 -4.50 -1.89 8.93
CA PHE A 88 -4.76 -3.33 8.80
C PHE A 88 -4.64 -3.87 7.36
N ILE A 89 -4.75 -3.03 6.34
CA ILE A 89 -4.64 -3.43 4.94
C ILE A 89 -3.18 -3.60 4.50
N THR A 90 -2.24 -3.02 5.22
CA THR A 90 -0.81 -3.06 4.87
C THR A 90 -0.22 -4.45 5.10
N THR A 91 -0.46 -5.05 6.25
CA THR A 91 0.10 -6.36 6.66
C THR A 91 -0.15 -7.48 5.65
N PRO A 92 -1.40 -7.76 5.20
CA PRO A 92 -1.63 -8.83 4.23
C PRO A 92 -0.92 -8.60 2.90
N VAL A 93 -0.76 -7.34 2.48
CA VAL A 93 -0.04 -7.03 1.23
C VAL A 93 1.46 -7.25 1.38
N LEU A 94 2.04 -6.92 2.53
CA LEU A 94 3.46 -7.18 2.80
C LEU A 94 3.75 -8.68 2.85
N ILE A 95 2.89 -9.47 3.51
CA ILE A 95 3.01 -10.94 3.56
C ILE A 95 3.01 -11.51 2.14
N ILE A 96 2.03 -11.13 1.30
CA ILE A 96 1.98 -11.60 -0.08
C ILE A 96 3.23 -11.19 -0.86
N SER A 97 3.68 -9.94 -0.73
CA SER A 97 4.90 -9.48 -1.40
C SER A 97 6.11 -10.32 -1.03
N LYS A 98 6.25 -10.68 0.25
CA LYS A 98 7.34 -11.54 0.72
C LYS A 98 7.22 -12.97 0.18
N LEU A 99 6.01 -13.54 0.15
CA LEU A 99 5.77 -14.85 -0.44
C LEU A 99 6.11 -14.87 -1.94
N PHE A 100 5.74 -13.84 -2.67
CA PHE A 100 6.13 -13.69 -4.08
C PHE A 100 7.64 -13.60 -4.28
N ASN A 101 8.35 -12.90 -3.39
CA ASN A 101 9.81 -12.86 -3.44
C ASN A 101 10.43 -14.24 -3.25
N ILE A 102 9.87 -15.05 -2.35
CA ILE A 102 10.41 -16.41 -2.04
C ILE A 102 10.06 -17.38 -3.15
N PHE A 103 8.79 -17.48 -3.55
CA PHE A 103 8.31 -18.56 -4.40
C PHE A 103 8.39 -18.27 -5.91
N LEU A 104 8.30 -16.99 -6.30
CA LEU A 104 8.23 -16.60 -7.71
C LEU A 104 9.47 -15.82 -8.17
N LEU A 105 10.55 -15.82 -7.36
CA LEU A 105 11.78 -15.08 -7.66
C LEU A 105 11.51 -13.62 -8.06
N SER A 106 10.55 -13.00 -7.39
CA SER A 106 10.30 -11.56 -7.53
C SER A 106 11.35 -10.78 -6.73
N PHE A 107 11.60 -9.54 -7.13
CA PHE A 107 12.58 -8.67 -6.48
C PHE A 107 11.89 -7.44 -5.90
N ASN A 108 10.80 -7.65 -5.18
CA ASN A 108 10.07 -6.55 -4.54
C ASN A 108 10.87 -6.02 -3.34
N LYS A 109 11.09 -4.71 -3.33
CA LYS A 109 11.65 -4.02 -2.16
C LYS A 109 10.50 -3.55 -1.28
N ILE A 110 10.56 -3.88 0.00
CA ILE A 110 9.52 -3.56 0.97
C ILE A 110 10.05 -2.51 1.94
N TYR A 111 9.31 -1.41 2.07
CA TYR A 111 9.57 -0.35 3.03
C TYR A 111 8.33 -0.12 3.89
N ILE A 112 8.54 0.12 5.17
CA ILE A 112 7.48 0.43 6.13
C ILE A 112 7.74 1.82 6.68
N HIS A 113 6.74 2.68 6.58
CA HIS A 113 6.76 4.00 7.19
C HIS A 113 5.97 3.98 8.50
N GLU A 114 6.62 4.36 9.60
CA GLU A 114 5.98 4.55 10.90
C GLU A 114 6.09 6.02 11.30
N GLN A 115 4.96 6.62 11.61
CA GLN A 115 4.88 8.01 12.03
C GLN A 115 4.80 8.20 13.55
N ASN A 116 4.64 7.12 14.31
CA ASN A 116 4.60 7.17 15.76
C ASN A 116 5.95 6.82 16.38
N ALA A 117 6.27 7.38 17.53
CA ALA A 117 7.48 7.05 18.29
C ALA A 117 7.51 5.57 18.74
N ILE A 118 6.33 4.95 18.85
CA ILE A 118 6.16 3.52 19.16
C ILE A 118 5.42 2.86 18.01
N TYR A 119 5.96 1.75 17.52
CA TYR A 119 5.31 0.98 16.44
C TYR A 119 3.88 0.58 16.82
N GLY A 120 2.92 0.93 15.99
CA GLY A 120 1.57 0.39 16.06
C GLY A 120 1.57 -1.13 15.85
N LEU A 121 0.52 -1.84 16.32
CA LEU A 121 0.45 -3.30 16.26
C LEU A 121 0.70 -3.86 14.85
N ALA A 122 0.09 -3.26 13.83
CA ALA A 122 0.27 -3.68 12.44
C ALA A 122 1.75 -3.54 11.99
N ASN A 123 2.41 -2.42 12.32
CA ASN A 123 3.79 -2.21 11.95
C ASN A 123 4.77 -3.03 12.80
N LYS A 124 4.43 -3.38 14.04
CA LYS A 124 5.19 -4.39 14.81
C LYS A 124 5.20 -5.74 14.09
N ILE A 125 4.04 -6.20 13.61
CA ILE A 125 3.95 -7.45 12.83
C ILE A 125 4.73 -7.31 11.52
N ASN A 126 4.57 -6.21 10.82
CA ASN A 126 5.23 -5.95 9.54
C ASN A 126 6.76 -5.91 9.65
N TYR A 127 7.31 -5.52 10.79
CA TYR A 127 8.75 -5.49 11.03
C TYR A 127 9.37 -6.90 11.03
N PHE A 128 8.61 -7.92 11.44
CA PHE A 128 9.06 -9.32 11.44
C PHE A 128 8.82 -10.04 10.09
N ILE A 129 8.08 -9.43 9.20
CA ILE A 129 7.84 -9.93 7.83
C ILE A 129 8.95 -9.46 6.89
#